data_02d89f720fb5cdf214f1f92c250b69ad
#
_entry.id   02d89f720fb5cdf214f1f92c250b69ad
#
_cell.length_a   1.000
_cell.length_b   1.000
_cell.length_c   1.000
_cell.angle_alpha   90.00
_cell.angle_beta   90.00
_cell.angle_gamma   90.00
#
_symmetry.space_group_name_H-M   'P 1'
#
loop_
_entity.id
_entity.type
_entity.pdbx_description
1 polymer ?
#
loop_
_entity_poly.entity_id
_entity_poly.type
_entity_poly.pdbx_seq_one_letter_code
_entity_poly.pdbx_strand_id
1 'polypeptide(L)'
;MSCLPALTEIPDGEILYKYCKPEIFPEGQNEIPASIFYDPEMSCDWERYQKDPFSSFHIPEGKTCVIQITVCDAIRNPTNPKRIGKVEPAWRQDIVHSPVTAEDDTVHGANEAHSLIRGKKRMPVLEAIKDNARIYGIAP
;
A
#
# COMPACT_ATOMS: atom_id res chain seq x y z
N MET A 1 -24.75 -19.51 -4.49
CA MET A 1 -24.01 -18.57 -3.63
C MET A 1 -22.62 -18.39 -4.21
N SER A 2 -22.31 -17.20 -4.65
CA SER A 2 -20.96 -16.91 -5.13
C SER A 2 -20.05 -16.63 -3.94
N CYS A 3 -19.10 -17.52 -3.71
CA CYS A 3 -18.01 -17.24 -2.78
C CYS A 3 -16.91 -16.53 -3.57
N LEU A 4 -16.62 -15.30 -3.21
CA LEU A 4 -15.40 -14.67 -3.72
C LEU A 4 -14.22 -15.50 -3.20
N PRO A 5 -13.27 -15.86 -4.08
CA PRO A 5 -12.08 -16.56 -3.62
C PRO A 5 -11.37 -15.73 -2.56
N ALA A 6 -10.87 -16.40 -1.53
CA ALA A 6 -10.06 -15.73 -0.51
C ALA A 6 -8.84 -15.11 -1.20
N LEU A 7 -8.57 -13.84 -0.90
CA LEU A 7 -7.40 -13.16 -1.45
C LEU A 7 -6.13 -13.73 -0.82
N THR A 8 -5.10 -13.89 -1.63
CA THR A 8 -3.82 -14.44 -1.17
C THR A 8 -3.07 -13.41 -0.35
N GLU A 9 -2.68 -13.80 0.85
CA GLU A 9 -1.86 -12.96 1.73
C GLU A 9 -0.44 -12.79 1.15
N ILE A 10 0.05 -11.56 1.16
CA ILE A 10 1.39 -11.24 0.67
C ILE A 10 2.39 -11.47 1.79
N PRO A 11 3.45 -12.28 1.58
CA PRO A 11 4.43 -12.60 2.62
C PRO A 11 5.25 -11.41 3.10
N ASP A 12 5.77 -11.51 4.31
CA ASP A 12 6.71 -10.55 4.84
C ASP A 12 7.96 -10.45 3.96
N GLY A 13 8.53 -9.25 3.87
CA GLY A 13 9.70 -8.98 3.04
C GLY A 13 9.39 -8.59 1.61
N GLU A 14 8.16 -8.80 1.16
CA GLU A 14 7.73 -8.40 -0.18
C GLU A 14 7.56 -6.89 -0.27
N ILE A 15 7.68 -6.36 -1.49
CA ILE A 15 7.64 -4.93 -1.76
C ILE A 15 6.33 -4.57 -2.45
N LEU A 16 5.70 -3.50 -1.95
CA LEU A 16 4.53 -2.89 -2.58
C LEU A 16 4.88 -1.47 -3.01
N TYR A 17 4.30 -1.03 -4.12
CA TYR A 17 4.44 0.33 -4.62
C TYR A 17 3.12 1.07 -4.49
N LYS A 18 3.17 2.24 -3.86
CA LYS A 18 2.03 3.16 -3.78
C LYS A 18 2.34 4.40 -4.61
N TYR A 19 1.39 4.78 -5.46
CA TYR A 19 1.50 5.96 -6.29
C TYR A 19 0.87 7.16 -5.58
N CYS A 20 1.55 8.30 -5.59
CA CYS A 20 1.05 9.51 -4.98
C CYS A 20 1.50 10.76 -5.77
N LYS A 21 0.88 11.88 -5.43
CA LYS A 21 1.23 13.17 -6.06
C LYS A 21 2.53 13.70 -5.50
N PRO A 22 3.48 14.20 -6.33
CA PRO A 22 4.73 14.76 -5.81
C PRO A 22 4.50 15.93 -4.86
N GLU A 23 3.39 16.64 -5.00
CA GLU A 23 3.04 17.81 -4.19
C GLU A 23 2.77 17.51 -2.73
N ILE A 24 2.67 16.22 -2.35
CA ILE A 24 2.52 15.83 -0.93
C ILE A 24 3.77 16.16 -0.12
N PHE A 25 4.92 16.33 -0.78
CA PHE A 25 6.17 16.68 -0.11
C PHE A 25 6.35 18.19 -0.12
N PRO A 26 6.46 18.83 1.06
CA PRO A 26 6.83 20.24 1.11
C PRO A 26 8.19 20.45 0.45
N GLU A 27 8.38 21.61 -0.19
CA GLU A 27 9.62 21.94 -0.88
C GLU A 27 10.83 21.77 0.05
N GLY A 28 11.82 21.02 -0.42
CA GLY A 28 13.06 20.75 0.32
C GLY A 28 12.94 19.67 1.40
N GLN A 29 11.79 18.98 1.51
CA GLN A 29 11.60 17.91 2.46
C GLN A 29 11.44 16.57 1.75
N ASN A 30 12.04 15.51 2.33
CA ASN A 30 11.97 14.14 1.83
C ASN A 30 11.24 13.22 2.82
N GLU A 31 10.51 13.79 3.77
CA GLU A 31 9.77 13.00 4.75
C GLU A 31 8.39 12.64 4.20
N ILE A 32 8.06 11.35 4.26
CA ILE A 32 6.75 10.85 3.82
C ILE A 32 5.71 11.24 4.86
N PRO A 33 4.65 11.99 4.48
CA PRO A 33 3.56 12.25 5.43
C PRO A 33 2.80 10.96 5.74
N ALA A 34 2.63 10.65 7.02
CA ALA A 34 1.89 9.44 7.43
C ALA A 34 0.44 9.45 6.91
N SER A 35 -0.14 10.63 6.76
CA SER A 35 -1.53 10.79 6.30
C SER A 35 -1.82 10.25 4.91
N ILE A 36 -0.82 10.03 4.07
CA ILE A 36 -1.05 9.46 2.73
C ILE A 36 -1.51 8.00 2.77
N PHE A 37 -1.36 7.34 3.90
CA PHE A 37 -1.70 5.92 4.07
C PHE A 37 -3.07 5.70 4.72
N TYR A 38 -3.93 6.72 4.75
CA TYR A 38 -5.18 6.71 5.54
C TYR A 38 -6.31 5.86 4.97
N ASP A 39 -6.25 5.50 3.68
CA ASP A 39 -7.33 4.76 3.03
C ASP A 39 -7.51 3.38 3.66
N PRO A 40 -8.73 3.03 4.16
CA PRO A 40 -8.98 1.70 4.72
C PRO A 40 -8.75 0.55 3.74
N GLU A 41 -8.87 0.81 2.44
CA GLU A 41 -8.57 -0.15 1.37
C GLU A 41 -7.49 0.44 0.47
N MET A 42 -6.30 0.62 1.03
CA MET A 42 -5.21 1.27 0.31
C MET A 42 -4.68 0.39 -0.82
N SER A 43 -4.82 0.90 -2.05
CA SER A 43 -4.34 0.21 -3.25
C SER A 43 -2.84 0.38 -3.44
N CYS A 44 -2.18 -0.72 -3.77
CA CYS A 44 -0.77 -0.77 -4.11
C CYS A 44 -0.55 -1.70 -5.29
N ASP A 45 0.63 -1.66 -5.89
CA ASP A 45 1.07 -2.65 -6.87
C ASP A 45 2.18 -3.51 -6.24
N TRP A 46 2.04 -4.84 -6.37
CA TRP A 46 3.02 -5.78 -5.85
C TRP A 46 4.21 -5.89 -6.80
N GLU A 47 5.41 -5.63 -6.30
CA GLU A 47 6.66 -5.65 -7.07
C GLU A 47 6.87 -6.98 -7.81
N ARG A 48 6.38 -8.10 -7.29
CA ARG A 48 6.46 -9.41 -7.95
C ARG A 48 5.87 -9.39 -9.36
N TYR A 49 4.81 -8.62 -9.58
CA TYR A 49 4.09 -8.54 -10.86
C TYR A 49 4.30 -7.20 -11.58
N GLN A 50 4.94 -6.23 -10.95
CA GLN A 50 5.27 -4.93 -11.55
C GLN A 50 6.67 -4.52 -11.10
N LYS A 51 7.69 -5.04 -11.76
CA LYS A 51 9.10 -4.83 -11.38
C LYS A 51 9.52 -3.38 -11.46
N ASP A 52 9.06 -2.66 -12.50
CA ASP A 52 9.32 -1.24 -12.66
C ASP A 52 8.01 -0.47 -12.45
N PRO A 53 7.85 0.21 -11.29
CA PRO A 53 6.60 0.92 -11.01
C PRO A 53 6.33 2.07 -11.96
N PHE A 54 7.35 2.64 -12.61
CA PHE A 54 7.16 3.71 -13.58
C PHE A 54 6.66 3.22 -14.94
N SER A 55 6.72 1.92 -15.20
CA SER A 55 6.22 1.29 -16.42
C SER A 55 4.76 0.84 -16.33
N SER A 56 4.12 1.02 -15.18
CA SER A 56 2.74 0.60 -15.00
C SER A 56 1.79 1.42 -15.85
N PHE A 57 0.85 0.75 -16.53
CA PHE A 57 -0.26 1.41 -17.24
C PHE A 57 -1.35 1.89 -16.30
N HIS A 58 -1.25 1.59 -15.01
CA HIS A 58 -2.27 1.85 -14.01
C HIS A 58 -1.91 3.00 -13.07
N ILE A 59 -0.88 3.78 -13.42
CA ILE A 59 -0.50 4.96 -12.63
C ILE A 59 -1.63 5.99 -12.74
N PRO A 60 -2.26 6.37 -11.61
CA PRO A 60 -3.29 7.41 -11.64
C PRO A 60 -2.72 8.73 -12.14
N GLU A 61 -3.52 9.49 -12.89
CA GLU A 61 -3.10 10.76 -13.45
C GLU A 61 -2.55 11.71 -12.38
N GLY A 62 -1.36 12.25 -12.62
CA GLY A 62 -0.68 13.17 -11.70
C GLY A 62 0.01 12.50 -10.52
N LYS A 63 -0.14 11.18 -10.34
CA LYS A 63 0.49 10.44 -9.24
C LYS A 63 1.81 9.84 -9.67
N THR A 64 2.79 10.69 -9.92
CA THR A 64 4.10 10.29 -10.47
C THR A 64 5.16 10.00 -9.42
N CYS A 65 4.84 10.17 -8.14
CA CYS A 65 5.72 9.79 -7.04
C CYS A 65 5.40 8.37 -6.60
N VAL A 66 6.43 7.54 -6.46
CA VAL A 66 6.28 6.14 -6.02
C VAL A 66 6.87 5.98 -4.64
N ILE A 67 6.05 5.49 -3.72
CA ILE A 67 6.46 5.11 -2.37
C ILE A 67 6.61 3.59 -2.33
N GLN A 68 7.75 3.12 -1.87
CA GLN A 68 8.00 1.69 -1.66
C GLN A 68 7.67 1.32 -0.22
N ILE A 69 6.86 0.29 -0.04
CA ILE A 69 6.47 -0.23 1.28
C ILE A 69 6.96 -1.66 1.40
N THR A 70 7.69 -1.97 2.47
CA THR A 70 8.11 -3.34 2.77
C THR A 70 7.08 -3.99 3.67
N VAL A 71 6.49 -5.09 3.23
CA VAL A 71 5.51 -5.85 4.00
C VAL A 71 6.18 -6.48 5.22
N CYS A 72 5.60 -6.29 6.39
CA CYS A 72 6.15 -6.84 7.63
C CYS A 72 5.06 -7.01 8.69
N ASP A 73 5.40 -7.76 9.73
CA ASP A 73 4.48 -8.01 10.85
C ASP A 73 4.06 -6.72 11.57
N ALA A 74 4.96 -5.74 11.68
CA ALA A 74 4.66 -4.47 12.33
C ALA A 74 3.52 -3.72 11.65
N ILE A 75 3.37 -3.84 10.32
CA ILE A 75 2.24 -3.28 9.58
C ILE A 75 1.01 -4.15 9.78
N ARG A 76 1.20 -5.47 9.67
CA ARG A 76 0.11 -6.45 9.73
C ARG A 76 -0.58 -6.47 11.09
N ASN A 77 0.20 -6.40 12.17
CA ASN A 77 -0.25 -6.47 13.55
C ASN A 77 0.29 -5.27 14.35
N PRO A 78 -0.29 -4.07 14.15
CA PRO A 78 0.22 -2.88 14.83
C PRO A 78 0.03 -2.96 16.34
N THR A 79 0.97 -2.41 17.09
CA THR A 79 0.89 -2.35 18.54
C THR A 79 0.19 -1.07 19.00
N ASN A 80 -0.47 -1.16 20.14
CA ASN A 80 -1.12 0.00 20.75
C ASN A 80 -0.14 0.68 21.71
N PRO A 81 0.27 1.94 21.47
CA PRO A 81 1.20 2.64 22.35
C PRO A 81 0.65 2.88 23.76
N LYS A 82 -0.68 2.82 23.94
CA LYS A 82 -1.33 2.92 25.25
C LYS A 82 -1.34 1.59 26.00
N ARG A 83 -0.98 0.50 25.33
CA ARG A 83 -0.88 -0.85 25.91
C ARG A 83 0.49 -1.39 25.56
N ILE A 84 1.48 -0.99 26.27
CA ILE A 84 2.90 -1.23 25.98
C ILE A 84 3.17 -2.64 25.43
N GLY A 85 3.61 -2.70 24.16
CA GLY A 85 4.03 -3.92 23.49
C GLY A 85 2.89 -4.87 23.08
N LYS A 86 1.62 -4.50 23.28
CA LYS A 86 0.49 -5.36 22.91
C LYS A 86 -0.05 -5.01 21.53
N VAL A 87 -0.26 -6.04 20.73
CA VAL A 87 -0.93 -5.94 19.45
C VAL A 87 -2.40 -5.57 19.69
N GLU A 88 -2.91 -4.65 18.87
CA GLU A 88 -4.33 -4.28 18.88
C GLU A 88 -5.04 -5.02 17.74
N PRO A 89 -5.81 -6.09 18.03
CA PRO A 89 -6.45 -6.89 16.98
C PRO A 89 -7.40 -6.09 16.10
N ALA A 90 -8.05 -5.05 16.66
CA ALA A 90 -8.98 -4.21 15.89
C ALA A 90 -8.28 -3.39 14.81
N TRP A 91 -6.95 -3.25 14.86
CA TRP A 91 -6.14 -2.50 13.90
C TRP A 91 -5.39 -3.39 12.93
N ARG A 92 -5.63 -4.70 12.96
CA ARG A 92 -4.99 -5.64 12.04
C ARG A 92 -5.18 -5.20 10.60
N GLN A 93 -4.11 -5.24 9.82
CA GLN A 93 -4.14 -4.98 8.39
C GLN A 93 -4.02 -6.29 7.63
N ASP A 94 -4.94 -6.51 6.70
CA ASP A 94 -4.83 -7.59 5.73
C ASP A 94 -4.05 -7.06 4.52
N ILE A 95 -2.90 -7.66 4.26
CA ILE A 95 -2.05 -7.28 3.12
C ILE A 95 -2.17 -8.39 2.09
N VAL A 96 -2.94 -8.13 1.03
CA VAL A 96 -3.41 -9.18 0.14
C VAL A 96 -3.22 -8.83 -1.33
N HIS A 97 -2.96 -9.87 -2.12
CA HIS A 97 -2.95 -9.78 -3.58
C HIS A 97 -4.40 -9.78 -4.06
N SER A 98 -4.77 -8.74 -4.79
CA SER A 98 -6.14 -8.52 -5.28
C SER A 98 -6.10 -8.14 -6.77
N PRO A 99 -5.72 -9.08 -7.65
CA PRO A 99 -5.59 -8.76 -9.07
C PRO A 99 -6.92 -8.29 -9.65
N VAL A 100 -6.83 -7.26 -10.50
CA VAL A 100 -7.99 -6.70 -11.20
C VAL A 100 -8.03 -7.28 -12.59
N THR A 101 -9.18 -7.87 -12.97
CA THR A 101 -9.36 -8.39 -14.32
C THR A 101 -9.80 -7.27 -15.27
N ALA A 102 -9.67 -7.49 -16.57
CA ALA A 102 -10.16 -6.54 -17.57
C ALA A 102 -11.67 -6.34 -17.48
N GLU A 103 -12.40 -7.33 -16.96
CA GLU A 103 -13.84 -7.26 -16.75
C GLU A 103 -14.20 -6.37 -15.56
N ASP A 104 -13.37 -6.39 -14.52
CA ASP A 104 -13.55 -5.55 -13.31
C ASP A 104 -13.25 -4.08 -13.59
N ASP A 105 -12.28 -3.79 -14.47
CA ASP A 105 -11.92 -2.45 -14.86
C ASP A 105 -11.82 -2.36 -16.38
N THR A 106 -12.91 -1.96 -17.01
CA THR A 106 -12.99 -1.83 -18.46
C THR A 106 -12.30 -0.58 -18.99
N VAL A 107 -11.97 0.38 -18.11
CA VAL A 107 -11.32 1.63 -18.49
C VAL A 107 -9.80 1.48 -18.53
N HIS A 108 -9.23 0.87 -17.48
CA HIS A 108 -7.78 0.75 -17.33
C HIS A 108 -7.26 -0.65 -17.69
N GLY A 109 -8.15 -1.64 -17.85
CA GLY A 109 -7.79 -3.01 -18.14
C GLY A 109 -7.31 -3.79 -16.93
N ALA A 110 -6.77 -4.98 -17.18
CA ALA A 110 -6.30 -5.86 -16.12
C ALA A 110 -5.07 -5.31 -15.41
N ASN A 111 -4.99 -5.52 -14.09
CA ASN A 111 -3.81 -5.21 -13.31
C ASN A 111 -3.49 -6.40 -12.39
N GLU A 112 -2.54 -7.24 -12.81
CA GLU A 112 -2.10 -8.40 -12.04
C GLU A 112 -1.39 -8.03 -10.73
N ALA A 113 -0.77 -6.85 -10.70
CA ALA A 113 0.00 -6.41 -9.54
C ALA A 113 -0.87 -5.81 -8.43
N HIS A 114 -2.15 -5.51 -8.72
CA HIS A 114 -3.02 -4.83 -7.76
C HIS A 114 -3.09 -5.59 -6.45
N SER A 115 -2.88 -4.85 -5.37
CA SER A 115 -2.83 -5.37 -4.01
C SER A 115 -3.46 -4.36 -3.05
N LEU A 116 -3.80 -4.81 -1.86
CA LEU A 116 -4.46 -3.96 -0.87
C LEU A 116 -3.78 -4.11 0.50
N ILE A 117 -3.69 -2.99 1.21
CA ILE A 117 -3.46 -2.98 2.66
C ILE A 117 -4.79 -2.55 3.27
N ARG A 118 -5.57 -3.52 3.78
CA ARG A 118 -6.94 -3.32 4.26
C ARG A 118 -7.01 -3.33 5.77
N GLY A 119 -7.69 -2.35 6.32
CA GLY A 119 -7.96 -2.27 7.75
C GLY A 119 -8.13 -0.84 8.21
N LYS A 120 -8.50 -0.67 9.47
CA LYS A 120 -8.63 0.66 10.07
C LYS A 120 -7.28 1.35 10.07
N LYS A 121 -7.25 2.60 9.63
CA LYS A 121 -6.02 3.39 9.55
C LYS A 121 -5.94 4.39 10.71
N ARG A 122 -5.77 3.86 11.92
CA ARG A 122 -5.45 4.67 13.10
C ARG A 122 -4.01 5.17 13.04
N MET A 123 -3.69 6.20 13.81
CA MET A 123 -2.36 6.81 13.76
C MET A 123 -1.21 5.81 13.96
N PRO A 124 -1.28 4.85 14.93
CA PRO A 124 -0.22 3.84 15.06
C PRO A 124 -0.05 2.95 13.83
N VAL A 125 -1.13 2.70 13.08
CA VAL A 125 -1.07 1.96 11.80
C VAL A 125 -0.34 2.78 10.75
N LEU A 126 -0.70 4.05 10.62
CA LEU A 126 -0.05 4.97 9.68
C LEU A 126 1.45 5.08 9.96
N GLU A 127 1.83 5.19 11.23
CA GLU A 127 3.23 5.24 11.64
C GLU A 127 3.97 3.93 11.32
N ALA A 128 3.33 2.77 11.52
CA ALA A 128 3.93 1.49 11.20
C ALA A 128 4.19 1.35 9.69
N ILE A 129 3.26 1.81 8.85
CA ILE A 129 3.46 1.82 7.40
C ILE A 129 4.59 2.78 7.04
N LYS A 130 4.57 3.99 7.58
CA LYS A 130 5.60 5.00 7.32
C LYS A 130 7.00 4.52 7.71
N ASP A 131 7.13 3.84 8.85
CA ASP A 131 8.42 3.32 9.33
C ASP A 131 9.01 2.26 8.40
N ASN A 132 8.18 1.66 7.57
CA ASN A 132 8.57 0.62 6.62
C ASN A 132 8.42 1.07 5.16
N ALA A 133 8.34 2.38 4.95
CA ALA A 133 8.18 2.99 3.64
C ALA A 133 9.36 3.91 3.31
N ARG A 134 9.64 4.03 2.03
CA ARG A 134 10.62 4.99 1.52
C ARG A 134 10.20 5.53 0.17
N ILE A 135 10.71 6.68 -0.20
CA ILE A 135 10.50 7.21 -1.54
C ILE A 135 11.32 6.36 -2.51
N TYR A 136 10.65 5.69 -3.45
CA TYR A 136 11.31 4.95 -4.53
C TYR A 136 11.84 5.93 -5.58
N GLY A 137 11.00 6.89 -5.99
CA GLY A 137 11.38 7.91 -6.95
C GLY A 137 10.19 8.71 -7.43
N ILE A 138 10.51 9.72 -8.23
CA ILE A 138 9.53 10.57 -8.91
C ILE A 138 9.79 10.43 -10.39
N ALA A 139 8.75 10.14 -11.19
CA ALA A 139 8.88 10.04 -12.64
C ALA A 139 9.27 11.40 -13.23
N PRO A 140 10.16 11.42 -14.24
CA PRO A 140 10.55 12.65 -14.90
C PRO A 140 9.40 13.32 -15.68
#